data_1905018a812711d96401fce639daee0b
#
_entry.id   1905018a812711d96401fce639daee0b
#
_cell.length_a   1.000
_cell.length_b   1.000
_cell.length_c   1.000
_cell.angle_alpha   90.00
_cell.angle_beta   90.00
_cell.angle_gamma   90.00
#
_symmetry.space_group_name_H-M   'P 1'
#
loop_
_entity.id
_entity.type
_entity.pdbx_description
1 polymer ?
#
loop_
_entity_poly.entity_id
_entity_poly.type
_entity_poly.pdbx_seq_one_letter_code
_entity_poly.pdbx_strand_id
1 'polypeptide(L)'
;MNKILILLACAALAIGCSEQSGTGAQAPTPMPAFAETEAAAIPEPSGYYEYLWCKNGENANDDSIASLVADWNAEIDKLDAQPNAAFAYIPRGWSDENFDGLWVLNWSDQATMTAGWAQYAAADAQTKIDARNPEVLTCGSESGVNRFPEISFTPRDIPESFSTSESPYYLTNQLCSFNEGKSAEDVRSVIRDQFLPAVEAVAAENPESTYWFRVGRPDYTPLANYDHDFNWVNIWQNAEEGEASNADFAASDAGKAVQASFDAAATCVPAIAQAWDGYFLRTGARN
;
A
#
# COMPACT_ATOMS: atom_id res chain seq x y z
N MET A 1 -22.14 23.59 -16.72
CA MET A 1 -21.77 24.89 -16.14
C MET A 1 -22.55 25.06 -14.85
N ASN A 2 -21.98 24.74 -13.70
CA ASN A 2 -22.49 25.19 -12.40
C ASN A 2 -21.29 25.23 -11.46
N LYS A 3 -20.83 26.46 -11.20
CA LYS A 3 -19.78 26.76 -10.23
C LYS A 3 -20.42 26.79 -8.84
N ILE A 4 -20.02 25.91 -7.94
CA ILE A 4 -20.34 26.03 -6.51
C ILE A 4 -19.15 26.70 -5.84
N LEU A 5 -19.37 27.94 -5.42
CA LEU A 5 -18.50 28.73 -4.54
C LEU A 5 -18.71 28.26 -3.11
N ILE A 6 -17.66 27.77 -2.43
CA ILE A 6 -17.69 27.55 -0.98
C ILE A 6 -16.96 28.72 -0.32
N LEU A 7 -17.73 29.50 0.42
CA LEU A 7 -17.26 30.61 1.27
C LEU A 7 -16.52 30.06 2.51
N LEU A 8 -15.28 30.52 2.68
CA LEU A 8 -14.58 30.46 3.97
C LEU A 8 -15.19 31.49 4.91
N ALA A 9 -15.71 31.07 6.07
CA ALA A 9 -16.05 31.94 7.18
C ALA A 9 -14.93 31.92 8.22
N CYS A 10 -14.12 32.98 8.25
CA CYS A 10 -13.21 33.26 9.34
C CYS A 10 -14.01 33.82 10.53
N ALA A 11 -14.03 33.12 11.67
CA ALA A 11 -14.48 33.67 12.94
C ALA A 11 -13.25 33.99 13.82
N ALA A 12 -12.95 35.27 13.92
CA ALA A 12 -12.00 35.81 14.88
C ALA A 12 -12.73 35.93 16.25
N LEU A 13 -12.18 35.34 17.29
CA LEU A 13 -12.57 35.59 18.66
C LEU A 13 -11.41 36.18 19.45
N ALA A 14 -11.71 37.33 20.02
CA ALA A 14 -10.79 38.20 20.71
C ALA A 14 -10.51 37.75 22.15
N ILE A 15 -9.31 37.92 22.47
CA ILE A 15 -8.53 38.05 23.70
C ILE A 15 -9.34 38.55 24.93
N GLY A 16 -9.27 37.78 25.99
CA GLY A 16 -9.52 38.24 27.37
C GLY A 16 -8.29 37.98 28.22
N CYS A 17 -7.48 39.02 28.49
CA CYS A 17 -6.46 39.01 29.54
C CYS A 17 -7.09 39.02 30.91
N SER A 18 -6.75 38.08 31.78
CA SER A 18 -6.85 38.25 33.22
C SER A 18 -5.51 37.90 33.86
N GLU A 19 -4.87 38.90 34.41
CA GLU A 19 -3.73 38.77 35.30
C GLU A 19 -4.14 38.04 36.59
N GLN A 20 -3.44 36.96 36.88
CA GLN A 20 -3.46 36.40 38.23
C GLN A 20 -2.03 36.17 38.71
N SER A 21 -1.60 37.02 39.62
CA SER A 21 -0.33 36.94 40.34
C SER A 21 -0.34 35.78 41.32
N GLY A 22 0.75 35.05 41.42
CA GLY A 22 0.97 34.28 42.65
C GLY A 22 1.86 33.04 42.50
N THR A 23 3.16 33.22 42.80
CA THR A 23 4.03 32.39 43.64
C THR A 23 4.41 30.97 43.20
N GLY A 24 5.68 30.74 43.09
CA GLY A 24 6.36 29.44 43.25
C GLY A 24 6.91 28.84 41.98
N ALA A 25 8.00 29.38 41.48
CA ALA A 25 8.80 28.67 40.48
C ALA A 25 9.44 27.42 41.11
N GLN A 26 8.83 26.26 40.90
CA GLN A 26 9.49 24.97 41.10
C GLN A 26 10.41 24.76 39.92
N ALA A 27 11.71 24.53 40.17
CA ALA A 27 12.67 24.21 39.14
C ALA A 27 12.21 23.00 38.36
N PRO A 28 12.29 22.97 37.00
CA PRO A 28 11.92 21.81 36.22
C PRO A 28 12.78 20.61 36.62
N THR A 29 12.11 19.52 36.98
CA THR A 29 12.75 18.22 37.19
C THR A 29 13.48 17.86 35.88
N PRO A 30 14.77 17.49 35.91
CA PRO A 30 15.45 17.07 34.69
C PRO A 30 14.72 15.84 34.12
N MET A 31 14.27 15.94 32.88
CA MET A 31 13.77 14.79 32.12
C MET A 31 14.86 13.70 32.13
N PRO A 32 14.49 12.43 32.34
CA PRO A 32 15.45 11.35 32.18
C PRO A 32 16.04 11.44 30.77
N ALA A 33 17.38 11.43 30.67
CA ALA A 33 18.07 11.33 29.40
C ALA A 33 17.51 10.10 28.69
N PHE A 34 16.89 10.30 27.52
CA PHE A 34 16.56 9.20 26.64
C PHE A 34 17.86 8.48 26.34
N ALA A 35 17.95 7.20 26.69
CA ALA A 35 19.07 6.37 26.27
C ALA A 35 19.15 6.50 24.74
N GLU A 36 20.35 6.76 24.20
CA GLU A 36 20.60 6.67 22.77
C GLU A 36 20.19 5.26 22.36
N THR A 37 19.00 5.14 21.76
CA THR A 37 18.54 3.89 21.20
C THR A 37 19.44 3.61 20.01
N GLU A 38 20.20 2.52 20.08
CA GLU A 38 21.00 2.01 18.99
C GLU A 38 20.15 2.08 17.72
N ALA A 39 20.66 2.69 16.65
CA ALA A 39 19.91 2.86 15.41
C ALA A 39 19.35 1.50 14.98
N ALA A 40 18.04 1.35 15.01
CA ALA A 40 17.41 0.08 14.71
C ALA A 40 17.83 -0.36 13.30
N ALA A 41 18.25 -1.61 13.16
CA ALA A 41 18.65 -2.17 11.89
C ALA A 41 17.56 -1.91 10.85
N ILE A 42 17.96 -1.62 9.60
CA ILE A 42 17.00 -1.51 8.49
C ILE A 42 16.27 -2.86 8.41
N PRO A 43 14.92 -2.87 8.46
CA PRO A 43 14.20 -4.14 8.37
C PRO A 43 14.52 -4.83 7.04
N GLU A 44 14.67 -6.15 7.10
CA GLU A 44 14.82 -6.96 5.89
C GLU A 44 13.56 -6.84 5.02
N PRO A 45 13.71 -6.81 3.68
CA PRO A 45 12.57 -6.83 2.78
C PRO A 45 11.68 -8.06 3.03
N SER A 46 10.38 -7.85 3.07
CA SER A 46 9.39 -8.93 3.20
C SER A 46 9.04 -9.61 1.87
N GLY A 47 9.50 -9.04 0.75
CA GLY A 47 9.26 -9.57 -0.59
C GLY A 47 9.55 -8.55 -1.68
N TYR A 48 9.28 -8.97 -2.89
CA TYR A 48 9.42 -8.15 -4.10
C TYR A 48 8.11 -8.18 -4.86
N TYR A 49 7.46 -7.03 -4.97
CA TYR A 49 6.17 -6.89 -5.65
C TYR A 49 6.37 -6.32 -7.04
N GLU A 50 5.59 -6.80 -7.98
CA GLU A 50 5.59 -6.33 -9.34
C GLU A 50 4.17 -6.04 -9.79
N TYR A 51 3.89 -4.79 -10.16
CA TYR A 51 2.60 -4.33 -10.64
C TYR A 51 2.61 -4.25 -12.15
N LEU A 52 1.68 -4.93 -12.79
CA LEU A 52 1.48 -4.91 -14.22
C LEU A 52 0.15 -4.21 -14.52
N TRP A 53 0.21 -3.13 -15.25
CA TRP A 53 -1.01 -2.50 -15.77
C TRP A 53 -1.68 -3.41 -16.78
N CYS A 54 -3.00 -3.59 -16.65
CA CYS A 54 -3.79 -4.46 -17.49
C CYS A 54 -4.90 -3.69 -18.19
N LYS A 55 -5.12 -4.03 -19.45
CA LYS A 55 -6.27 -3.58 -20.26
C LYS A 55 -7.16 -4.76 -20.57
N ASN A 56 -8.46 -4.57 -20.37
CA ASN A 56 -9.48 -5.52 -20.78
C ASN A 56 -9.57 -5.59 -22.31
N GLY A 57 -9.60 -6.80 -22.84
CA GLY A 57 -9.88 -7.05 -24.24
C GLY A 57 -11.38 -7.11 -24.52
N GLU A 58 -11.75 -7.31 -25.79
CA GLU A 58 -13.14 -7.36 -26.22
C GLU A 58 -13.92 -8.56 -25.62
N ASN A 59 -13.21 -9.63 -25.27
CA ASN A 59 -13.77 -10.85 -24.68
C ASN A 59 -13.73 -10.88 -23.14
N ALA A 60 -13.30 -9.78 -22.48
CA ALA A 60 -13.20 -9.73 -21.02
C ALA A 60 -14.56 -9.79 -20.33
N ASN A 61 -14.74 -10.77 -19.47
CA ASN A 61 -15.87 -10.95 -18.55
C ASN A 61 -15.43 -11.89 -17.41
N ASP A 62 -16.24 -12.03 -16.38
CA ASP A 62 -15.89 -12.81 -15.19
C ASP A 62 -15.49 -14.26 -15.52
N ASP A 63 -16.22 -14.95 -16.41
CA ASP A 63 -15.93 -16.33 -16.79
C ASP A 63 -14.61 -16.45 -17.58
N SER A 64 -14.38 -15.55 -18.53
CA SER A 64 -13.15 -15.54 -19.33
C SER A 64 -11.93 -15.15 -18.50
N ILE A 65 -12.04 -14.21 -17.56
CA ILE A 65 -11.00 -13.86 -16.61
C ILE A 65 -10.70 -15.06 -15.69
N ALA A 66 -11.71 -15.74 -15.17
CA ALA A 66 -11.50 -16.93 -14.34
C ALA A 66 -10.78 -18.05 -15.12
N SER A 67 -11.13 -18.27 -16.40
CA SER A 67 -10.45 -19.21 -17.29
C SER A 67 -8.99 -18.82 -17.51
N LEU A 68 -8.72 -17.55 -17.80
CA LEU A 68 -7.38 -17.02 -17.99
C LEU A 68 -6.51 -17.21 -16.73
N VAL A 69 -7.06 -16.92 -15.55
CA VAL A 69 -6.37 -17.12 -14.26
C VAL A 69 -6.04 -18.60 -14.04
N ALA A 70 -6.97 -19.52 -14.35
CA ALA A 70 -6.72 -20.97 -14.24
C ALA A 70 -5.61 -21.44 -15.19
N ASP A 71 -5.65 -20.99 -16.44
CA ASP A 71 -4.64 -21.30 -17.44
C ASP A 71 -3.27 -20.72 -17.08
N TRP A 72 -3.25 -19.49 -16.57
CA TRP A 72 -2.03 -18.85 -16.10
C TRP A 72 -1.40 -19.63 -14.93
N ASN A 73 -2.20 -19.99 -13.92
CA ASN A 73 -1.73 -20.81 -12.81
C ASN A 73 -1.14 -22.15 -13.29
N ALA A 74 -1.80 -22.81 -14.25
CA ALA A 74 -1.33 -24.06 -14.81
C ALA A 74 0.00 -23.94 -15.58
N GLU A 75 0.31 -22.79 -16.16
CA GLU A 75 1.63 -22.52 -16.76
C GLU A 75 2.68 -22.17 -15.69
N ILE A 76 2.31 -21.36 -14.67
CA ILE A 76 3.21 -21.01 -13.56
C ILE A 76 3.62 -22.25 -12.76
N ASP A 77 2.70 -23.20 -12.52
CA ASP A 77 2.98 -24.44 -11.76
C ASP A 77 4.05 -25.35 -12.40
N LYS A 78 4.40 -25.10 -13.67
CA LYS A 78 5.47 -25.82 -14.39
C LYS A 78 6.85 -25.20 -14.21
N LEU A 79 6.93 -24.00 -13.63
CA LEU A 79 8.18 -23.26 -13.46
C LEU A 79 8.82 -23.59 -12.12
N ASP A 80 10.15 -23.58 -12.05
CA ASP A 80 10.89 -23.73 -10.79
C ASP A 80 10.87 -22.41 -9.98
N ALA A 81 10.99 -21.26 -10.66
CA ALA A 81 10.91 -19.94 -10.06
C ALA A 81 9.48 -19.40 -10.23
N GLN A 82 8.73 -19.39 -9.16
CA GLN A 82 7.31 -19.00 -9.13
C GLN A 82 7.08 -17.79 -8.23
N PRO A 83 6.07 -16.95 -8.50
CA PRO A 83 5.62 -15.97 -7.53
C PRO A 83 5.01 -16.68 -6.31
N ASN A 84 5.28 -16.14 -5.12
CA ASN A 84 4.69 -16.62 -3.86
C ASN A 84 3.17 -16.44 -3.85
N ALA A 85 2.69 -15.36 -4.44
CA ALA A 85 1.28 -15.04 -4.58
C ALA A 85 1.02 -14.16 -5.81
N ALA A 86 -0.22 -14.11 -6.26
CA ALA A 86 -0.67 -13.16 -7.28
C ALA A 86 -2.04 -12.59 -6.93
N PHE A 87 -2.25 -11.33 -7.31
CA PHE A 87 -3.45 -10.58 -7.00
C PHE A 87 -3.93 -9.81 -8.24
N ALA A 88 -5.24 -9.53 -8.29
CA ALA A 88 -5.76 -8.46 -9.14
C ALA A 88 -6.22 -7.30 -8.25
N TYR A 89 -5.91 -6.06 -8.67
CA TYR A 89 -6.43 -4.85 -8.05
C TYR A 89 -7.28 -4.10 -9.06
N ILE A 90 -8.55 -3.93 -8.72
CA ILE A 90 -9.53 -3.24 -9.57
C ILE A 90 -9.84 -1.88 -8.93
N PRO A 91 -9.73 -0.76 -9.68
CA PRO A 91 -10.03 0.57 -9.17
C PRO A 91 -11.44 0.65 -8.58
N ARG A 92 -11.57 1.18 -7.35
CA ARG A 92 -12.84 1.33 -6.64
C ARG A 92 -13.27 2.79 -6.63
N GLY A 93 -14.29 3.10 -7.44
CA GLY A 93 -14.86 4.45 -7.51
C GLY A 93 -14.05 5.48 -8.31
N TRP A 94 -13.04 5.01 -9.05
CA TRP A 94 -12.23 5.82 -9.96
C TRP A 94 -11.79 4.99 -11.18
N SER A 95 -11.16 5.61 -12.16
CA SER A 95 -10.64 4.94 -13.35
C SER A 95 -9.39 5.66 -13.85
N ASP A 96 -8.56 4.96 -14.62
CA ASP A 96 -7.39 5.50 -15.30
C ASP A 96 -7.47 5.21 -16.80
N GLU A 97 -6.92 6.10 -17.63
CA GLU A 97 -6.90 5.89 -19.08
C GLU A 97 -5.90 4.83 -19.53
N ASN A 98 -4.88 4.55 -18.70
CA ASN A 98 -3.78 3.65 -19.04
C ASN A 98 -4.07 2.19 -18.70
N PHE A 99 -4.97 1.91 -17.73
CA PHE A 99 -5.30 0.55 -17.29
C PHE A 99 -6.74 0.45 -16.78
N ASP A 100 -7.25 -0.78 -16.77
CA ASP A 100 -8.56 -1.12 -16.18
C ASP A 100 -8.38 -1.84 -14.84
N GLY A 101 -7.19 -2.37 -14.58
CA GLY A 101 -6.79 -3.02 -13.34
C GLY A 101 -5.31 -3.34 -13.33
N LEU A 102 -4.85 -3.89 -12.20
CA LEU A 102 -3.47 -4.33 -12.02
C LEU A 102 -3.44 -5.84 -11.81
N TRP A 103 -2.48 -6.50 -12.47
CA TRP A 103 -2.04 -7.83 -12.08
C TRP A 103 -0.80 -7.67 -11.23
N VAL A 104 -0.84 -8.17 -10.00
CA VAL A 104 0.23 -7.94 -9.03
C VAL A 104 0.85 -9.28 -8.65
N LEU A 105 2.17 -9.38 -8.79
CA LEU A 105 2.94 -10.56 -8.43
C LEU A 105 3.77 -10.28 -7.18
N ASN A 106 3.76 -11.21 -6.23
CA ASN A 106 4.65 -11.21 -5.08
C ASN A 106 5.71 -12.29 -5.27
N TRP A 107 6.96 -11.88 -5.28
CA TRP A 107 8.15 -12.75 -5.38
C TRP A 107 8.92 -12.73 -4.05
N SER A 108 9.75 -13.75 -3.80
CA SER A 108 10.65 -13.72 -2.66
C SER A 108 11.69 -12.60 -2.78
N ASP A 109 12.21 -12.38 -3.99
CA ASP A 109 13.22 -11.37 -4.30
C ASP A 109 13.29 -11.12 -5.81
N GLN A 110 14.10 -10.13 -6.21
CA GLN A 110 14.35 -9.75 -7.60
C GLN A 110 14.98 -10.88 -8.43
N ALA A 111 15.85 -11.69 -7.83
CA ALA A 111 16.49 -12.78 -8.55
C ALA A 111 15.47 -13.87 -8.93
N THR A 112 14.59 -14.22 -8.03
CA THR A 112 13.48 -15.15 -8.27
C THR A 112 12.53 -14.61 -9.32
N MET A 113 12.17 -13.32 -9.27
CA MET A 113 11.36 -12.66 -10.30
C MET A 113 12.03 -12.77 -11.68
N THR A 114 13.32 -12.42 -11.76
CA THR A 114 14.09 -12.47 -13.03
C THR A 114 14.15 -13.88 -13.60
N ALA A 115 14.40 -14.87 -12.73
CA ALA A 115 14.43 -16.28 -13.14
C ALA A 115 13.04 -16.78 -13.59
N GLY A 116 11.98 -16.39 -12.87
CA GLY A 116 10.59 -16.74 -13.21
C GLY A 116 10.19 -16.22 -14.59
N TRP A 117 10.45 -14.94 -14.87
CA TRP A 117 10.18 -14.37 -16.19
C TRP A 117 11.01 -15.01 -17.31
N ALA A 118 12.27 -15.34 -17.05
CA ALA A 118 13.10 -16.06 -18.03
C ALA A 118 12.53 -17.46 -18.35
N GLN A 119 12.08 -18.20 -17.33
CA GLN A 119 11.45 -19.52 -17.50
C GLN A 119 10.09 -19.39 -18.20
N TYR A 120 9.26 -18.39 -17.83
CA TYR A 120 7.99 -18.12 -18.46
C TYR A 120 8.12 -17.86 -19.97
N ALA A 121 9.11 -17.05 -20.34
CA ALA A 121 9.41 -16.77 -21.74
C ALA A 121 9.95 -18.02 -22.47
N ALA A 122 10.87 -18.77 -21.86
CA ALA A 122 11.43 -20.00 -22.45
C ALA A 122 10.37 -21.09 -22.63
N ALA A 123 9.35 -21.12 -21.78
CA ALA A 123 8.22 -22.04 -21.90
C ALA A 123 7.18 -21.60 -22.94
N ASP A 124 7.33 -20.42 -23.54
CA ASP A 124 6.33 -19.80 -24.43
C ASP A 124 4.93 -19.74 -23.77
N ALA A 125 4.91 -19.45 -22.46
CA ALA A 125 3.72 -19.55 -21.64
C ALA A 125 2.67 -18.51 -22.05
N GLN A 126 3.08 -17.26 -22.32
CA GLN A 126 2.16 -16.18 -22.74
C GLN A 126 1.41 -16.57 -24.02
N THR A 127 2.13 -17.02 -25.07
CA THR A 127 1.49 -17.44 -26.33
C THR A 127 0.47 -18.55 -26.12
N LYS A 128 0.75 -19.51 -25.23
CA LYS A 128 -0.18 -20.60 -24.91
C LYS A 128 -1.43 -20.11 -24.20
N ILE A 129 -1.26 -19.16 -23.28
CA ILE A 129 -2.39 -18.56 -22.53
C ILE A 129 -3.25 -17.75 -23.49
N ASP A 130 -2.66 -16.88 -24.31
CA ASP A 130 -3.37 -16.03 -25.27
C ASP A 130 -4.12 -16.85 -26.31
N ALA A 131 -3.57 -17.97 -26.77
CA ALA A 131 -4.24 -18.87 -27.70
C ALA A 131 -5.51 -19.52 -27.12
N ARG A 132 -5.54 -19.73 -25.80
CA ARG A 132 -6.72 -20.27 -25.08
C ARG A 132 -7.70 -19.19 -24.66
N ASN A 133 -7.21 -17.98 -24.43
CA ASN A 133 -7.95 -16.84 -23.92
C ASN A 133 -7.78 -15.60 -24.80
N PRO A 134 -8.17 -15.66 -26.09
CA PRO A 134 -7.93 -14.57 -27.03
C PRO A 134 -8.69 -13.30 -26.62
N GLU A 135 -8.00 -12.16 -26.63
CA GLU A 135 -8.58 -10.84 -26.38
C GLU A 135 -9.29 -10.72 -25.03
N VAL A 136 -8.83 -11.45 -24.00
CA VAL A 136 -9.37 -11.33 -22.63
C VAL A 136 -8.66 -10.22 -21.88
N LEU A 137 -7.31 -10.27 -21.78
CA LEU A 137 -6.55 -9.33 -20.96
C LEU A 137 -5.13 -9.15 -21.54
N THR A 138 -4.63 -7.91 -21.51
CA THR A 138 -3.23 -7.62 -21.83
C THR A 138 -2.60 -6.90 -20.64
N CYS A 139 -1.50 -7.46 -20.08
CA CYS A 139 -0.83 -6.93 -18.90
C CYS A 139 0.67 -6.75 -19.13
N GLY A 140 1.24 -5.67 -18.60
CA GLY A 140 2.68 -5.51 -18.32
C GLY A 140 3.63 -5.81 -19.49
N SER A 141 3.30 -5.34 -20.71
CA SER A 141 4.08 -5.66 -21.91
C SER A 141 5.48 -5.02 -21.92
N GLU A 142 5.69 -3.91 -21.18
CA GLU A 142 6.93 -3.15 -21.22
C GLU A 142 7.30 -2.65 -19.82
N SER A 143 8.51 -3.03 -19.38
CA SER A 143 9.06 -2.61 -18.09
C SER A 143 9.32 -1.10 -18.04
N GLY A 144 8.92 -0.46 -16.93
CA GLY A 144 9.07 0.98 -16.73
C GLY A 144 8.00 1.84 -17.41
N VAL A 145 7.11 1.23 -18.24
CA VAL A 145 5.97 1.92 -18.86
C VAL A 145 4.65 1.40 -18.27
N ASN A 146 4.51 0.09 -18.13
CA ASN A 146 3.30 -0.56 -17.62
C ASN A 146 3.63 -1.75 -16.69
N ARG A 147 4.84 -1.78 -16.15
CA ARG A 147 5.37 -2.81 -15.27
C ARG A 147 6.30 -2.19 -14.22
N PHE A 148 5.91 -2.25 -12.96
CA PHE A 148 6.48 -1.46 -11.86
C PHE A 148 6.88 -2.35 -10.69
N PRO A 149 8.16 -2.77 -10.60
CA PRO A 149 8.65 -3.57 -9.48
C PRO A 149 8.97 -2.72 -8.24
N GLU A 150 8.70 -3.26 -7.05
CA GLU A 150 8.95 -2.63 -5.76
C GLU A 150 9.58 -3.60 -4.77
N ILE A 151 10.59 -3.14 -4.02
CA ILE A 151 11.05 -3.84 -2.82
C ILE A 151 10.05 -3.55 -1.70
N SER A 152 9.45 -4.58 -1.12
CA SER A 152 8.38 -4.45 -0.15
C SER A 152 8.85 -4.73 1.28
N PHE A 153 8.30 -3.95 2.21
CA PHE A 153 8.47 -4.10 3.64
C PHE A 153 7.09 -4.21 4.28
N THR A 154 6.91 -5.20 5.16
CA THR A 154 5.67 -5.40 5.93
C THR A 154 6.01 -5.21 7.40
N PRO A 155 5.89 -3.97 7.94
CA PRO A 155 6.34 -3.66 9.30
C PRO A 155 5.47 -4.28 10.40
N ARG A 156 4.28 -4.77 10.05
CA ARG A 156 3.34 -5.44 10.93
C ARG A 156 2.96 -6.78 10.32
N ASP A 157 2.93 -7.83 11.14
CA ASP A 157 2.48 -9.15 10.71
C ASP A 157 1.03 -9.10 10.22
N ILE A 158 0.71 -9.92 9.21
CA ILE A 158 -0.66 -10.08 8.72
C ILE A 158 -1.48 -10.72 9.84
N PRO A 159 -2.55 -10.07 10.35
CA PRO A 159 -3.32 -10.62 11.45
C PRO A 159 -4.02 -11.94 11.05
N GLU A 160 -4.23 -12.83 12.02
CA GLU A 160 -4.90 -14.11 11.80
C GLU A 160 -6.35 -13.93 11.35
N SER A 161 -6.98 -12.81 11.74
CA SER A 161 -8.33 -12.39 11.32
C SER A 161 -8.42 -12.07 9.84
N PHE A 162 -7.30 -11.75 9.15
CA PHE A 162 -7.31 -11.49 7.71
C PHE A 162 -7.34 -12.80 6.92
N SER A 163 -8.41 -13.03 6.16
CA SER A 163 -8.58 -14.21 5.31
C SER A 163 -7.95 -14.03 3.94
N THR A 164 -7.07 -14.96 3.54
CA THR A 164 -6.49 -15.00 2.19
C THR A 164 -7.33 -15.82 1.20
N SER A 165 -8.49 -16.33 1.63
CA SER A 165 -9.44 -17.08 0.79
C SER A 165 -10.70 -16.28 0.45
N GLU A 166 -10.89 -15.12 1.04
CA GLU A 166 -12.04 -14.25 0.79
C GLU A 166 -11.67 -13.11 -0.15
N SER A 167 -12.51 -12.87 -1.16
CA SER A 167 -12.38 -11.78 -2.15
C SER A 167 -13.75 -11.19 -2.45
N PRO A 168 -13.84 -9.88 -2.75
CA PRO A 168 -12.73 -8.95 -2.72
C PRO A 168 -12.32 -8.58 -1.30
N TYR A 169 -11.04 -8.27 -1.08
CA TYR A 169 -10.56 -7.50 0.06
C TYR A 169 -10.35 -6.05 -0.34
N TYR A 170 -10.27 -5.14 0.64
CA TYR A 170 -10.15 -3.71 0.40
C TYR A 170 -8.72 -3.24 0.64
N LEU A 171 -8.21 -2.38 -0.24
CA LEU A 171 -6.94 -1.71 -0.01
C LEU A 171 -6.96 -0.27 -0.52
N THR A 172 -6.12 0.55 0.10
CA THR A 172 -5.77 1.87 -0.43
C THR A 172 -4.27 1.96 -0.62
N ASN A 173 -3.83 2.67 -1.66
CA ASN A 173 -2.43 3.01 -1.78
C ASN A 173 -2.21 4.52 -1.93
N GLN A 174 -1.06 4.97 -1.45
CA GLN A 174 -0.60 6.35 -1.54
C GLN A 174 0.82 6.34 -2.08
N LEU A 175 1.03 7.06 -3.17
CA LEU A 175 2.36 7.35 -3.68
C LEU A 175 2.91 8.56 -2.94
N CYS A 176 4.04 8.40 -2.27
CA CYS A 176 4.59 9.39 -1.36
C CYS A 176 6.00 9.80 -1.76
N SER A 177 6.31 11.08 -1.61
CA SER A 177 7.66 11.63 -1.81
C SER A 177 8.19 12.22 -0.51
N PHE A 178 9.48 12.05 -0.23
CA PHE A 178 10.09 12.65 0.94
C PHE A 178 10.10 14.18 0.84
N ASN A 179 9.82 14.84 1.93
CA ASN A 179 9.94 16.30 2.00
C ASN A 179 11.40 16.75 1.90
N GLU A 180 11.63 18.02 1.58
CA GLU A 180 12.98 18.57 1.47
C GLU A 180 13.81 18.30 2.73
N GLY A 181 14.98 17.70 2.55
CA GLY A 181 15.90 17.33 3.62
C GLY A 181 15.47 16.12 4.44
N LYS A 182 14.42 15.41 4.04
CA LYS A 182 13.91 14.17 4.65
C LYS A 182 14.36 12.94 3.86
N SER A 183 14.24 11.78 4.50
CA SER A 183 14.72 10.50 3.97
C SER A 183 13.83 9.34 4.41
N ALA A 184 14.12 8.14 3.88
CA ALA A 184 13.48 6.91 4.32
C ALA A 184 13.64 6.65 5.83
N GLU A 185 14.75 7.12 6.47
CA GLU A 185 14.94 6.95 7.91
C GLU A 185 13.96 7.80 8.73
N ASP A 186 13.66 9.03 8.28
CA ASP A 186 12.65 9.87 8.94
C ASP A 186 11.28 9.17 8.95
N VAL A 187 10.86 8.61 7.80
CA VAL A 187 9.60 7.87 7.67
C VAL A 187 9.61 6.60 8.51
N ARG A 188 10.72 5.81 8.48
CA ARG A 188 10.86 4.60 9.32
C ARG A 188 10.76 4.92 10.81
N SER A 189 11.33 6.04 11.25
CA SER A 189 11.23 6.47 12.65
C SER A 189 9.78 6.77 13.04
N VAL A 190 9.02 7.46 12.20
CA VAL A 190 7.57 7.70 12.44
C VAL A 190 6.81 6.37 12.51
N ILE A 191 7.08 5.44 11.59
CA ILE A 191 6.45 4.11 11.60
C ILE A 191 6.74 3.40 12.91
N ARG A 192 8.00 3.24 13.27
CA ARG A 192 8.45 2.47 14.43
C ARG A 192 8.00 3.09 15.75
N ASP A 193 8.19 4.40 15.90
CA ASP A 193 8.11 5.06 17.19
C ASP A 193 6.71 5.61 17.51
N GLN A 194 5.85 5.77 16.50
CA GLN A 194 4.52 6.36 16.65
C GLN A 194 3.41 5.53 16.03
N PHE A 195 3.52 5.18 14.74
CA PHE A 195 2.43 4.53 14.01
C PHE A 195 2.17 3.11 14.50
N LEU A 196 3.21 2.27 14.55
CA LEU A 196 3.05 0.89 15.05
C LEU A 196 2.49 0.83 16.48
N PRO A 197 3.00 1.61 17.46
CA PRO A 197 2.40 1.64 18.80
C PRO A 197 0.93 2.06 18.79
N ALA A 198 0.53 3.03 17.95
CA ALA A 198 -0.85 3.45 17.82
C ALA A 198 -1.75 2.35 17.24
N VAL A 199 -1.28 1.69 16.18
CA VAL A 199 -1.99 0.56 15.53
C VAL A 199 -2.14 -0.62 16.49
N GLU A 200 -1.09 -0.97 17.24
CA GLU A 200 -1.15 -2.07 18.21
C GLU A 200 -2.09 -1.77 19.39
N ALA A 201 -2.17 -0.50 19.82
CA ALA A 201 -3.14 -0.10 20.84
C ALA A 201 -4.60 -0.29 20.35
N VAL A 202 -4.89 0.11 19.10
CA VAL A 202 -6.21 -0.11 18.46
C VAL A 202 -6.50 -1.60 18.29
N ALA A 203 -5.51 -2.39 17.84
CA ALA A 203 -5.68 -3.82 17.66
C ALA A 203 -5.93 -4.57 18.99
N ALA A 204 -5.32 -4.11 20.09
CA ALA A 204 -5.58 -4.67 21.42
C ALA A 204 -7.02 -4.44 21.90
N GLU A 205 -7.65 -3.32 21.49
CA GLU A 205 -9.06 -3.01 21.79
C GLU A 205 -10.02 -3.70 20.80
N ASN A 206 -9.55 -4.00 19.58
CA ASN A 206 -10.31 -4.66 18.53
C ASN A 206 -9.52 -5.85 17.94
N PRO A 207 -9.51 -7.02 18.60
CA PRO A 207 -8.73 -8.19 18.16
C PRO A 207 -9.23 -8.81 16.83
N GLU A 208 -10.45 -8.47 16.40
CA GLU A 208 -11.01 -8.91 15.11
C GLU A 208 -10.56 -8.03 13.93
N SER A 209 -9.82 -6.93 14.20
CA SER A 209 -9.32 -6.06 13.14
C SER A 209 -8.43 -6.83 12.16
N THR A 210 -8.73 -6.67 10.88
CA THR A 210 -8.00 -7.32 9.79
C THR A 210 -6.90 -6.44 9.21
N TYR A 211 -6.69 -5.24 9.77
CA TYR A 211 -5.77 -4.23 9.26
C TYR A 211 -4.32 -4.69 9.29
N TRP A 212 -3.67 -4.55 8.15
CA TRP A 212 -2.22 -4.56 8.01
C TRP A 212 -1.78 -3.62 6.89
N PHE A 213 -0.48 -3.38 6.76
CA PHE A 213 0.03 -2.49 5.75
C PHE A 213 1.41 -2.94 5.26
N ARG A 214 1.79 -2.44 4.11
CA ARG A 214 3.13 -2.58 3.57
C ARG A 214 3.61 -1.27 2.97
N VAL A 215 4.92 -1.13 2.89
CA VAL A 215 5.60 -0.01 2.25
C VAL A 215 6.44 -0.56 1.12
N GLY A 216 6.20 -0.09 -0.10
CA GLY A 216 6.96 -0.44 -1.30
C GLY A 216 7.97 0.65 -1.62
N ARG A 217 9.20 0.28 -1.92
CA ARG A 217 10.20 1.17 -2.50
C ARG A 217 10.35 0.85 -3.98
N PRO A 218 10.16 1.82 -4.90
CA PRO A 218 10.36 1.60 -6.32
C PRO A 218 11.75 1.02 -6.63
N ASP A 219 11.80 -0.01 -7.48
CA ASP A 219 13.02 -0.57 -8.05
C ASP A 219 13.04 -0.37 -9.58
N TYR A 220 12.65 0.81 -9.99
CA TYR A 220 12.61 1.32 -11.36
C TYR A 220 12.81 2.83 -11.35
N THR A 221 13.09 3.42 -12.52
CA THR A 221 13.07 4.88 -12.65
C THR A 221 11.62 5.34 -12.80
N PRO A 222 11.06 6.08 -11.83
CA PRO A 222 9.67 6.51 -11.90
C PRO A 222 9.40 7.36 -13.16
N LEU A 223 8.21 7.20 -13.72
CA LEU A 223 7.71 8.06 -14.78
C LEU A 223 7.35 9.42 -14.20
N ALA A 224 7.51 10.51 -14.98
CA ALA A 224 7.33 11.88 -14.51
C ALA A 224 5.96 12.16 -13.84
N ASN A 225 4.91 11.41 -14.23
CA ASN A 225 3.57 11.55 -13.64
C ASN A 225 3.32 10.61 -12.44
N TYR A 226 4.24 9.70 -12.17
CA TYR A 226 4.17 8.69 -11.10
C TYR A 226 5.42 8.71 -10.25
N ASP A 227 6.13 9.86 -10.24
CA ASP A 227 7.35 10.03 -9.44
C ASP A 227 7.03 10.01 -7.95
N HIS A 228 7.64 9.08 -7.22
CA HIS A 228 7.48 8.89 -5.80
C HIS A 228 8.67 8.12 -5.22
N ASP A 229 8.93 8.31 -3.93
CA ASP A 229 10.00 7.62 -3.21
C ASP A 229 9.53 6.30 -2.60
N PHE A 230 8.23 6.22 -2.24
CA PHE A 230 7.65 5.00 -1.70
C PHE A 230 6.13 4.94 -1.93
N ASN A 231 5.61 3.72 -1.93
CA ASN A 231 4.20 3.40 -2.02
C ASN A 231 3.73 2.87 -0.66
N TRP A 232 2.76 3.54 -0.04
CA TRP A 232 2.13 3.11 1.20
C TRP A 232 0.83 2.39 0.88
N VAL A 233 0.70 1.14 1.30
CA VAL A 233 -0.48 0.32 1.01
C VAL A 233 -1.12 -0.14 2.31
N ASN A 234 -2.35 0.33 2.58
CA ASN A 234 -3.19 -0.14 3.68
C ASN A 234 -4.12 -1.23 3.19
N ILE A 235 -4.37 -2.24 4.00
CA ILE A 235 -5.12 -3.43 3.60
C ILE A 235 -6.06 -3.85 4.73
N TRP A 236 -7.32 -4.15 4.38
CA TRP A 236 -8.39 -4.66 5.25
C TRP A 236 -9.17 -5.76 4.53
N GLN A 237 -9.93 -6.55 5.28
CA GLN A 237 -10.77 -7.59 4.68
C GLN A 237 -11.88 -7.01 3.81
N ASN A 238 -12.41 -5.84 4.14
CA ASN A 238 -13.48 -5.20 3.38
C ASN A 238 -13.46 -3.67 3.50
N ALA A 239 -14.22 -3.00 2.63
CA ALA A 239 -14.24 -1.55 2.56
C ALA A 239 -14.91 -0.90 3.78
N GLU A 240 -15.93 -1.52 4.38
CA GLU A 240 -16.62 -0.98 5.56
C GLU A 240 -15.66 -0.85 6.74
N GLU A 241 -14.87 -1.89 7.01
CA GLU A 241 -13.83 -1.86 8.03
C GLU A 241 -12.76 -0.80 7.70
N GLY A 242 -12.27 -0.78 6.46
CA GLY A 242 -11.21 0.14 6.05
C GLY A 242 -11.62 1.61 6.14
N GLU A 243 -12.82 1.94 5.68
CA GLU A 243 -13.37 3.30 5.74
C GLU A 243 -13.63 3.75 7.18
N ALA A 244 -14.21 2.87 8.01
CA ALA A 244 -14.43 3.14 9.43
C ALA A 244 -13.11 3.31 10.18
N SER A 245 -12.15 2.40 10.02
CA SER A 245 -10.85 2.46 10.67
C SER A 245 -10.07 3.73 10.32
N ASN A 246 -10.08 4.13 9.04
CA ASN A 246 -9.44 5.37 8.59
C ASN A 246 -10.12 6.60 9.24
N ALA A 247 -11.45 6.63 9.30
CA ALA A 247 -12.19 7.73 9.91
C ALA A 247 -11.91 7.84 11.41
N ASP A 248 -11.92 6.72 12.14
CA ASP A 248 -11.65 6.67 13.57
C ASP A 248 -10.21 7.06 13.89
N PHE A 249 -9.25 6.56 13.12
CA PHE A 249 -7.84 6.93 13.27
C PHE A 249 -7.66 8.44 13.05
N ALA A 250 -8.20 8.99 11.97
CA ALA A 250 -8.11 10.43 11.66
C ALA A 250 -8.80 11.31 12.70
N ALA A 251 -9.85 10.82 13.37
CA ALA A 251 -10.56 11.54 14.44
C ALA A 251 -9.80 11.50 15.78
N SER A 252 -9.01 10.45 16.04
CA SER A 252 -8.28 10.25 17.29
C SER A 252 -7.14 11.24 17.48
N ASP A 253 -6.77 11.54 18.73
CA ASP A 253 -5.63 12.41 19.03
C ASP A 253 -4.30 11.73 18.64
N ALA A 254 -4.19 10.42 18.84
CA ALA A 254 -3.04 9.64 18.42
C ALA A 254 -2.86 9.66 16.88
N GLY A 255 -3.94 9.44 16.14
CA GLY A 255 -3.93 9.50 14.68
C GLY A 255 -3.53 10.87 14.13
N LYS A 256 -4.06 11.95 14.72
CA LYS A 256 -3.66 13.33 14.35
C LYS A 256 -2.17 13.61 14.61
N ALA A 257 -1.64 13.13 15.75
CA ALA A 257 -0.23 13.31 16.07
C ALA A 257 0.67 12.52 15.10
N VAL A 258 0.31 11.29 14.79
CA VAL A 258 1.01 10.44 13.82
C VAL A 258 0.95 11.08 12.42
N GLN A 259 -0.24 11.53 11.98
CA GLN A 259 -0.39 12.18 10.67
C GLN A 259 0.48 13.43 10.56
N ALA A 260 0.51 14.28 11.60
CA ALA A 260 1.38 15.46 11.60
C ALA A 260 2.88 15.10 11.48
N SER A 261 3.29 13.97 12.07
CA SER A 261 4.67 13.49 11.95
C SER A 261 4.98 12.94 10.54
N PHE A 262 4.03 12.24 9.93
CA PHE A 262 4.14 11.82 8.53
C PHE A 262 4.18 13.04 7.59
N ASP A 263 3.28 14.00 7.76
CA ASP A 263 3.23 15.22 6.94
C ASP A 263 4.52 16.05 7.03
N ALA A 264 5.23 15.96 8.16
CA ALA A 264 6.54 16.58 8.33
C ALA A 264 7.67 15.82 7.61
N ALA A 265 7.50 14.52 7.38
CA ALA A 265 8.50 13.64 6.75
C ALA A 265 8.27 13.43 5.25
N ALA A 266 7.03 13.34 4.81
CA ALA A 266 6.66 13.02 3.43
C ALA A 266 5.35 13.69 3.02
N THR A 267 5.18 13.82 1.71
CA THR A 267 3.91 14.25 1.09
C THR A 267 3.37 13.11 0.26
N CYS A 268 2.13 12.70 0.53
CA CYS A 268 1.47 11.59 -0.14
C CYS A 268 0.26 12.04 -0.96
N VAL A 269 0.02 11.35 -2.09
CA VAL A 269 -1.23 11.51 -2.83
C VAL A 269 -2.39 10.99 -1.96
N PRO A 270 -3.52 11.70 -1.86
CA PRO A 270 -4.66 11.28 -1.04
C PRO A 270 -5.14 9.86 -1.38
N ALA A 271 -5.31 9.02 -0.36
CA ALA A 271 -5.69 7.61 -0.50
C ALA A 271 -7.02 7.39 -1.24
N ILE A 272 -7.98 8.29 -1.04
CA ILE A 272 -9.32 8.17 -1.65
C ILE A 272 -9.30 8.08 -3.18
N ALA A 273 -8.28 8.67 -3.81
CA ALA A 273 -8.12 8.61 -5.26
C ALA A 273 -7.57 7.27 -5.75
N GLN A 274 -7.14 6.39 -4.83
CA GLN A 274 -6.44 5.15 -5.12
C GLN A 274 -6.96 3.98 -4.27
N ALA A 275 -8.27 3.91 -4.08
CA ALA A 275 -8.93 2.77 -3.43
C ALA A 275 -9.15 1.64 -4.44
N TRP A 276 -9.01 0.38 -3.98
CA TRP A 276 -9.07 -0.79 -4.83
C TRP A 276 -9.85 -1.93 -4.19
N ASP A 277 -10.46 -2.74 -5.02
CA ASP A 277 -10.92 -4.08 -4.68
C ASP A 277 -9.83 -5.09 -5.07
N GLY A 278 -9.31 -5.82 -4.09
CA GLY A 278 -8.25 -6.80 -4.26
C GLY A 278 -8.80 -8.23 -4.36
N TYR A 279 -8.28 -9.01 -5.31
CA TYR A 279 -8.67 -10.41 -5.53
C TYR A 279 -7.44 -11.30 -5.49
N PHE A 280 -7.54 -12.46 -4.84
CA PHE A 280 -6.50 -13.48 -4.88
C PHE A 280 -6.58 -14.28 -6.19
N LEU A 281 -5.53 -14.22 -7.01
CA LEU A 281 -5.39 -15.00 -8.24
C LEU A 281 -4.57 -16.28 -8.01
N ARG A 282 -3.61 -16.21 -7.09
CA ARG A 282 -2.77 -17.30 -6.62
C ARG A 282 -2.45 -17.07 -5.14
N THR A 283 -2.69 -18.06 -4.32
CA THR A 283 -2.24 -18.06 -2.92
C THR A 283 -1.07 -19.02 -2.78
N GLY A 284 0.08 -18.52 -2.31
CA GLY A 284 1.19 -19.37 -1.93
C GLY A 284 0.85 -20.22 -0.69
N ALA A 285 1.55 -21.32 -0.49
CA ALA A 285 1.52 -21.99 0.78
C ALA A 285 2.02 -20.99 1.85
N ARG A 286 1.21 -20.76 2.89
CA ARG A 286 1.71 -20.05 4.08
C ARG A 286 2.80 -20.97 4.69
N ASN A 287 4.08 -20.56 4.61
CA ASN A 287 5.16 -21.23 5.30
C ASN A 287 5.14 -20.87 6.79
#